data_76a0238b159439b2812c9ccfcb4d540b
#
_entry.id   76a0238b159439b2812c9ccfcb4d540b
#
_cell.length_a   1.000
_cell.length_b   1.000
_cell.length_c   1.000
_cell.angle_alpha   90.00
_cell.angle_beta   90.00
_cell.angle_gamma   90.00
#
_symmetry.space_group_name_H-M   'P 1'
#
loop_
_entity.id
_entity.type
_entity.pdbx_description
1 polymer ?
#
loop_
_entity_poly.entity_id
_entity_poly.type
_entity_poly.pdbx_seq_one_letter_code
_entity_poly.pdbx_strand_id
1 'polypeptide(L)'
;MFRYLNEEAETLSRAQITELQNKRLKEIVAHTAKNSPWSAARYKAAGVDPANFRGLADLHKLPFCSKKDFREQYPLGMSCVPRNKLAEMHMSSGSTGTPVVMPYTLADLKQWATCMGRCYVMAGANPGDTCQITPGFGLFNGGFGCYHGAREAGLFIVPTGAGNTVRQIKLAHDFQTRVMVAVVSYSIRIMEILAETSQSLPDLKIGIFGAESFSPGMKKRIRDGLGIDAFDIYGMTETGGIGSGMDCPAHEGIHMWEDQYIVEVVDHDTGEPVPDGEFGEITITSLTREALPAIRFRTGDRGRILTREKCVCGRTHLRLDTISGRLDDMLIISGVNFFPNQVEQSLLKVPGVLPNYQIIIRDDHGIKSLRVNVEAEPGVTGYMVEKQLKEDLGFSPEGDIYKPGELPRTEGKAKRIFYETVGEENKNEGGK
;
A
#
# COMPACT_ATOMS: atom_id res chain seq x y z
N MET A 1 12.93 20.86 -11.92
CA MET A 1 14.05 19.91 -12.15
C MET A 1 13.77 18.70 -11.26
N PHE A 2 13.72 17.51 -11.82
CA PHE A 2 13.55 16.28 -11.05
C PHE A 2 14.79 16.03 -10.19
N ARG A 3 14.58 15.44 -9.00
CA ARG A 3 15.64 15.22 -8.01
C ARG A 3 15.76 13.77 -7.64
N TYR A 4 16.96 13.38 -7.22
CA TYR A 4 17.29 12.02 -6.80
C TYR A 4 17.95 12.05 -5.42
N LEU A 5 17.66 11.06 -4.58
CA LEU A 5 18.44 10.81 -3.36
C LEU A 5 19.73 10.06 -3.70
N ASN A 6 19.65 9.15 -4.67
CA ASN A 6 20.77 8.38 -5.20
C ASN A 6 20.58 8.25 -6.72
N GLU A 7 21.08 9.26 -7.47
CA GLU A 7 20.90 9.34 -8.91
C GLU A 7 21.45 8.11 -9.64
N GLU A 8 22.64 7.63 -9.25
CA GLU A 8 23.25 6.44 -9.86
C GLU A 8 22.34 5.23 -9.78
N ALA A 9 21.78 4.91 -8.60
CA ALA A 9 20.91 3.77 -8.42
C ALA A 9 19.53 3.97 -9.06
N GLU A 10 19.01 5.20 -9.09
CA GLU A 10 17.67 5.52 -9.58
C GLU A 10 17.61 5.64 -11.12
N THR A 11 18.77 5.71 -11.80
CA THR A 11 18.88 5.90 -13.26
C THR A 11 19.71 4.81 -13.96
N LEU A 12 19.95 3.67 -13.31
CA LEU A 12 20.64 2.52 -13.90
C LEU A 12 19.97 2.12 -15.23
N SER A 13 20.77 1.78 -16.23
CA SER A 13 20.23 1.19 -17.46
C SER A 13 19.56 -0.17 -17.18
N ARG A 14 18.66 -0.61 -18.04
CA ARG A 14 18.00 -1.92 -17.91
C ARG A 14 19.00 -3.07 -17.79
N ALA A 15 20.09 -3.02 -18.53
CA ALA A 15 21.17 -4.02 -18.45
C ALA A 15 21.85 -4.02 -17.07
N GLN A 16 22.16 -2.84 -16.51
CA GLN A 16 22.74 -2.71 -15.18
C GLN A 16 21.79 -3.16 -14.08
N ILE A 17 20.48 -2.86 -14.18
CA ILE A 17 19.47 -3.36 -13.25
C ILE A 17 19.43 -4.90 -13.29
N THR A 18 19.39 -5.48 -14.48
CA THR A 18 19.36 -6.94 -14.65
C THR A 18 20.62 -7.61 -14.06
N GLU A 19 21.79 -7.04 -14.30
CA GLU A 19 23.05 -7.54 -13.73
C GLU A 19 23.05 -7.45 -12.20
N LEU A 20 22.63 -6.30 -11.66
CA LEU A 20 22.54 -6.07 -10.22
C LEU A 20 21.52 -7.02 -9.55
N GLN A 21 20.34 -7.17 -10.13
CA GLN A 21 19.34 -8.13 -9.64
C GLN A 21 19.85 -9.56 -9.71
N ASN A 22 20.52 -9.95 -10.77
CA ASN A 22 21.12 -11.28 -10.92
C ASN A 22 22.14 -11.58 -9.81
N LYS A 23 23.01 -10.62 -9.53
CA LYS A 23 24.01 -10.71 -8.46
C LYS A 23 23.33 -10.84 -7.09
N ARG A 24 22.49 -9.87 -6.75
CA ARG A 24 21.79 -9.79 -5.44
C ARG A 24 20.88 -10.99 -5.19
N LEU A 25 20.20 -11.48 -6.23
CA LEU A 25 19.34 -12.66 -6.12
C LEU A 25 20.14 -13.91 -5.74
N LYS A 26 21.32 -14.12 -6.33
CA LYS A 26 22.21 -15.22 -5.95
C LYS A 26 22.69 -15.10 -4.50
N GLU A 27 23.08 -13.89 -4.10
CA GLU A 27 23.54 -13.58 -2.75
C GLU A 27 22.44 -13.82 -1.71
N ILE A 28 21.21 -13.36 -1.97
CA ILE A 28 20.10 -13.51 -1.01
C ILE A 28 19.59 -14.95 -0.92
N VAL A 29 19.59 -15.72 -2.03
CA VAL A 29 19.25 -17.14 -2.03
C VAL A 29 20.29 -17.94 -1.22
N ALA A 30 21.58 -17.67 -1.41
CA ALA A 30 22.64 -18.30 -0.63
C ALA A 30 22.54 -17.92 0.87
N HIS A 31 22.24 -16.65 1.17
CA HIS A 31 22.04 -16.15 2.55
C HIS A 31 20.87 -16.85 3.25
N THR A 32 19.72 -16.92 2.60
CA THR A 32 18.51 -17.57 3.17
C THR A 32 18.68 -19.06 3.30
N ALA A 33 19.29 -19.73 2.33
CA ALA A 33 19.58 -21.15 2.38
C ALA A 33 20.53 -21.53 3.53
N LYS A 34 21.53 -20.69 3.80
CA LYS A 34 22.50 -20.92 4.86
C LYS A 34 21.95 -20.66 6.26
N ASN A 35 21.13 -19.63 6.41
CA ASN A 35 20.80 -19.05 7.72
C ASN A 35 19.36 -19.31 8.17
N SER A 36 18.45 -19.70 7.28
CA SER A 36 17.06 -20.04 7.60
C SER A 36 16.78 -21.52 7.33
N PRO A 37 16.64 -22.38 8.36
CA PRO A 37 16.27 -23.77 8.17
C PRO A 37 14.96 -23.93 7.39
N TRP A 38 14.01 -23.01 7.56
CA TRP A 38 12.76 -23.00 6.82
C TRP A 38 12.99 -22.81 5.31
N SER A 39 13.82 -21.82 4.91
CA SER A 39 14.16 -21.58 3.50
C SER A 39 14.93 -22.73 2.90
N ALA A 40 15.92 -23.26 3.63
CA ALA A 40 16.73 -24.40 3.18
C ALA A 40 15.87 -25.64 2.87
N ALA A 41 14.92 -25.96 3.75
CA ALA A 41 14.00 -27.08 3.56
C ALA A 41 13.11 -26.89 2.31
N ARG A 42 12.60 -25.69 2.07
CA ARG A 42 11.76 -25.38 0.92
C ARG A 42 12.55 -25.43 -0.41
N TYR A 43 13.76 -24.91 -0.43
CA TYR A 43 14.64 -24.99 -1.61
C TYR A 43 14.97 -26.46 -1.95
N LYS A 44 15.29 -27.26 -0.94
CA LYS A 44 15.53 -28.70 -1.14
C LYS A 44 14.30 -29.41 -1.69
N ALA A 45 13.11 -29.12 -1.15
CA ALA A 45 11.85 -29.69 -1.63
C ALA A 45 11.52 -29.28 -3.08
N ALA A 46 11.90 -28.06 -3.49
CA ALA A 46 11.74 -27.54 -4.85
C ALA A 46 12.88 -27.98 -5.81
N GLY A 47 13.85 -28.76 -5.34
CA GLY A 47 15.00 -29.18 -6.17
C GLY A 47 15.96 -28.01 -6.51
N VAL A 48 15.95 -26.95 -5.74
CA VAL A 48 16.84 -25.78 -5.91
C VAL A 48 18.13 -26.05 -5.14
N ASP A 49 19.25 -26.05 -5.85
CA ASP A 49 20.58 -26.05 -5.25
C ASP A 49 21.13 -24.61 -5.23
N PRO A 50 21.26 -24.00 -4.05
CA PRO A 50 21.78 -22.62 -3.94
C PRO A 50 23.19 -22.44 -4.49
N ALA A 51 24.02 -23.47 -4.49
CA ALA A 51 25.39 -23.41 -5.01
C ALA A 51 25.44 -23.30 -6.55
N ASN A 52 24.46 -23.87 -7.23
CA ASN A 52 24.33 -23.88 -8.69
C ASN A 52 23.20 -22.94 -9.20
N PHE A 53 22.64 -22.08 -8.33
CA PHE A 53 21.56 -21.19 -8.68
C PHE A 53 22.03 -20.09 -9.63
N ARG A 54 21.37 -19.96 -10.80
CA ARG A 54 21.80 -19.07 -11.90
C ARG A 54 21.19 -17.66 -11.82
N GLY A 55 20.54 -17.31 -10.72
CA GLY A 55 19.91 -16.00 -10.52
C GLY A 55 18.57 -15.91 -11.24
N LEU A 56 18.33 -14.81 -12.00
CA LEU A 56 17.04 -14.55 -12.66
C LEU A 56 16.58 -15.69 -13.57
N ALA A 57 17.50 -16.41 -14.22
CA ALA A 57 17.17 -17.55 -15.06
C ALA A 57 16.50 -18.71 -14.28
N ASP A 58 16.75 -18.79 -12.99
CA ASP A 58 16.20 -19.83 -12.10
C ASP A 58 15.19 -19.28 -11.10
N LEU A 59 14.81 -18.00 -11.19
CA LEU A 59 13.86 -17.35 -10.26
C LEU A 59 12.54 -18.14 -10.16
N HIS A 60 12.02 -18.61 -11.29
CA HIS A 60 10.78 -19.39 -11.37
C HIS A 60 10.83 -20.72 -10.60
N LYS A 61 12.03 -21.25 -10.30
CA LYS A 61 12.20 -22.49 -9.51
C LYS A 61 12.08 -22.26 -8.01
N LEU A 62 12.23 -21.01 -7.54
CA LEU A 62 12.09 -20.68 -6.13
C LEU A 62 10.62 -20.82 -5.72
N PRO A 63 10.34 -21.49 -4.58
CA PRO A 63 8.96 -21.61 -4.10
C PRO A 63 8.40 -20.26 -3.66
N PHE A 64 7.14 -20.02 -3.96
CA PHE A 64 6.44 -18.82 -3.46
C PHE A 64 6.38 -18.81 -1.93
N CYS A 65 6.42 -17.62 -1.35
CA CYS A 65 6.15 -17.34 0.05
C CYS A 65 4.83 -16.58 0.19
N SER A 66 4.10 -16.82 1.26
CA SER A 66 2.79 -16.21 1.51
C SER A 66 2.67 -15.70 2.95
N LYS A 67 1.62 -14.95 3.27
CA LYS A 67 1.29 -14.56 4.65
C LYS A 67 1.11 -15.75 5.58
N LYS A 68 0.62 -16.88 5.06
CA LYS A 68 0.45 -18.11 5.83
C LYS A 68 1.80 -18.60 6.34
N ASP A 69 2.82 -18.61 5.50
CA ASP A 69 4.17 -19.03 5.88
C ASP A 69 4.73 -18.20 7.04
N PHE A 70 4.58 -16.86 6.97
CA PHE A 70 5.01 -15.97 8.05
C PHE A 70 4.28 -16.24 9.36
N ARG A 71 2.97 -16.52 9.31
CA ARG A 71 2.14 -16.81 10.49
C ARG A 71 2.50 -18.15 11.13
N GLU A 72 2.73 -19.19 10.32
CA GLU A 72 3.14 -20.51 10.80
C GLU A 72 4.53 -20.48 11.44
N GLN A 73 5.39 -19.56 11.03
CA GLN A 73 6.73 -19.38 11.54
C GLN A 73 6.83 -18.25 12.59
N TYR A 74 5.70 -17.82 13.15
CA TYR A 74 5.64 -16.80 14.20
C TYR A 74 6.44 -17.24 15.45
N PRO A 75 7.22 -16.36 16.14
CA PRO A 75 7.44 -14.98 15.74
C PRO A 75 8.64 -14.78 14.80
N LEU A 76 9.67 -15.63 14.80
CA LEU A 76 10.95 -15.43 14.13
C LEU A 76 11.49 -16.67 13.43
N GLY A 77 10.66 -17.68 13.16
CA GLY A 77 11.09 -18.97 12.58
C GLY A 77 11.70 -18.86 11.18
N MET A 78 11.45 -17.76 10.45
CA MET A 78 12.07 -17.48 9.16
C MET A 78 13.31 -16.59 9.24
N SER A 79 13.68 -16.09 10.44
CA SER A 79 14.81 -15.16 10.58
C SER A 79 16.12 -15.78 10.10
N CYS A 80 16.88 -15.00 9.34
CA CYS A 80 18.20 -15.36 8.82
C CYS A 80 19.35 -14.83 9.71
N VAL A 81 19.03 -14.17 10.81
CA VAL A 81 20.05 -13.64 11.74
C VAL A 81 19.67 -13.98 13.19
N PRO A 82 20.63 -14.13 14.09
CA PRO A 82 20.34 -14.36 15.49
C PRO A 82 19.72 -13.09 16.16
N ARG A 83 18.93 -13.30 17.22
CA ARG A 83 18.16 -12.24 17.89
C ARG A 83 19.00 -11.03 18.32
N ASN A 84 20.25 -11.23 18.73
CA ASN A 84 21.13 -10.15 19.13
C ASN A 84 21.64 -9.25 17.98
N LYS A 85 21.30 -9.55 16.74
CA LYS A 85 21.54 -8.71 15.58
C LYS A 85 20.30 -7.92 15.16
N LEU A 86 19.15 -8.21 15.75
CA LEU A 86 17.91 -7.50 15.48
C LEU A 86 17.88 -6.19 16.27
N ALA A 87 17.53 -5.12 15.60
CA ALA A 87 17.45 -3.77 16.16
C ALA A 87 16.00 -3.32 16.39
N GLU A 88 15.07 -3.74 15.51
CA GLU A 88 13.69 -3.27 15.49
C GLU A 88 12.79 -4.36 14.93
N MET A 89 11.48 -4.30 15.21
CA MET A 89 10.50 -5.16 14.57
C MET A 89 9.18 -4.44 14.36
N HIS A 90 8.48 -4.78 13.29
CA HIS A 90 7.12 -4.33 13.01
C HIS A 90 6.21 -5.51 12.72
N MET A 91 4.89 -5.26 12.84
CA MET A 91 3.87 -6.28 12.63
C MET A 91 2.79 -5.78 11.68
N SER A 92 2.14 -6.72 10.99
CA SER A 92 0.88 -6.42 10.30
C SER A 92 -0.27 -6.30 11.31
N SER A 93 -1.41 -5.72 10.89
CA SER A 93 -2.58 -5.51 11.79
C SER A 93 -3.18 -6.79 12.38
N GLY A 94 -2.90 -7.95 11.81
CA GLY A 94 -3.38 -9.23 12.33
C GLY A 94 -4.90 -9.40 12.36
N SER A 95 -5.64 -8.61 11.59
CA SER A 95 -7.13 -8.60 11.56
C SER A 95 -7.75 -9.99 11.33
N THR A 96 -7.00 -10.93 10.81
CA THR A 96 -7.44 -12.30 10.49
C THR A 96 -6.72 -13.39 11.32
N GLY A 97 -6.15 -13.05 12.49
CA GLY A 97 -5.47 -14.00 13.38
C GLY A 97 -4.04 -13.57 13.73
N THR A 98 -3.10 -14.54 13.81
CA THR A 98 -1.70 -14.27 14.16
C THR A 98 -1.09 -13.23 13.20
N PRO A 99 -0.51 -12.12 13.71
CA PRO A 99 0.09 -11.10 12.86
C PRO A 99 1.38 -11.60 12.20
N VAL A 100 1.74 -11.00 11.07
CA VAL A 100 3.08 -11.18 10.49
C VAL A 100 4.06 -10.30 11.27
N VAL A 101 5.19 -10.87 11.67
CA VAL A 101 6.31 -10.17 12.32
C VAL A 101 7.42 -9.98 11.32
N MET A 102 7.87 -8.74 11.15
CA MET A 102 9.00 -8.38 10.31
C MET A 102 10.12 -7.79 11.18
N PRO A 103 11.20 -8.55 11.41
CA PRO A 103 12.38 -8.06 12.12
C PRO A 103 13.31 -7.29 11.18
N TYR A 104 14.13 -6.41 11.77
CA TYR A 104 15.10 -5.58 11.06
C TYR A 104 16.44 -5.58 11.77
N THR A 105 17.53 -5.71 11.00
CA THR A 105 18.87 -5.33 11.42
C THR A 105 19.07 -3.82 11.25
N LEU A 106 20.18 -3.26 11.72
CA LEU A 106 20.54 -1.86 11.43
C LEU A 106 20.74 -1.62 9.91
N ALA A 107 21.25 -2.62 9.19
CA ALA A 107 21.39 -2.54 7.73
C ALA A 107 20.02 -2.54 7.04
N ASP A 108 19.07 -3.35 7.50
CA ASP A 108 17.69 -3.34 7.00
C ASP A 108 17.01 -2.00 7.23
N LEU A 109 17.20 -1.38 8.40
CA LEU A 109 16.68 -0.04 8.71
C LEU A 109 17.27 1.04 7.79
N LYS A 110 18.57 0.94 7.51
CA LYS A 110 19.24 1.87 6.57
C LYS A 110 18.71 1.70 5.15
N GLN A 111 18.53 0.46 4.69
CA GLN A 111 17.92 0.16 3.39
C GLN A 111 16.50 0.74 3.30
N TRP A 112 15.68 0.51 4.32
CA TRP A 112 14.32 1.05 4.38
C TRP A 112 14.29 2.57 4.40
N ALA A 113 15.16 3.22 5.21
CA ALA A 113 15.34 4.66 5.23
C ALA A 113 15.68 5.21 3.84
N THR A 114 16.57 4.53 3.10
CA THR A 114 16.96 4.93 1.73
C THR A 114 15.77 4.83 0.77
N CYS A 115 15.00 3.74 0.79
CA CYS A 115 13.80 3.58 -0.06
C CYS A 115 12.78 4.69 0.19
N MET A 116 12.45 4.94 1.45
CA MET A 116 11.52 6.01 1.83
C MET A 116 12.08 7.41 1.57
N GLY A 117 13.37 7.63 1.79
CA GLY A 117 14.05 8.89 1.46
C GLY A 117 13.97 9.23 -0.02
N ARG A 118 14.12 8.23 -0.90
CA ARG A 118 13.90 8.38 -2.35
C ARG A 118 12.48 8.85 -2.65
N CYS A 119 11.47 8.32 -1.95
CA CYS A 119 10.08 8.75 -2.12
C CYS A 119 9.93 10.24 -1.81
N TYR A 120 10.44 10.72 -0.68
CA TYR A 120 10.37 12.14 -0.32
C TYR A 120 11.07 13.05 -1.35
N VAL A 121 12.30 12.71 -1.74
CA VAL A 121 13.06 13.49 -2.71
C VAL A 121 12.40 13.46 -4.09
N MET A 122 11.83 12.32 -4.49
CA MET A 122 11.07 12.16 -5.73
C MET A 122 9.81 13.01 -5.76
N ALA A 123 9.11 13.14 -4.62
CA ALA A 123 7.95 14.02 -4.46
C ALA A 123 8.32 15.53 -4.46
N GLY A 124 9.60 15.88 -4.44
CA GLY A 124 10.07 17.27 -4.46
C GLY A 124 10.33 17.87 -3.09
N ALA A 125 10.39 17.08 -2.01
CA ALA A 125 10.80 17.54 -0.70
C ALA A 125 12.29 17.96 -0.68
N ASN A 126 12.62 19.01 0.06
CA ASN A 126 13.98 19.53 0.23
C ASN A 126 14.47 19.32 1.67
N PRO A 127 15.77 19.19 1.89
CA PRO A 127 16.32 19.22 3.25
C PRO A 127 15.84 20.47 4.01
N GLY A 128 15.39 20.26 5.25
CA GLY A 128 14.79 21.32 6.08
C GLY A 128 13.30 21.56 5.90
N ASP A 129 12.66 21.04 4.85
CA ASP A 129 11.19 21.10 4.72
C ASP A 129 10.54 20.38 5.90
N THR A 130 9.48 20.98 6.46
CA THR A 130 8.72 20.35 7.55
C THR A 130 7.88 19.19 7.01
N CYS A 131 8.11 18.01 7.57
CA CYS A 131 7.36 16.79 7.27
C CYS A 131 6.53 16.35 8.47
N GLN A 132 5.21 16.39 8.33
CA GLN A 132 4.28 15.89 9.34
C GLN A 132 3.91 14.43 9.05
N ILE A 133 4.14 13.57 10.03
CA ILE A 133 3.88 12.13 9.94
C ILE A 133 2.66 11.81 10.77
N THR A 134 1.53 11.51 10.12
CA THR A 134 0.25 11.21 10.77
C THR A 134 -0.01 9.72 11.02
N PRO A 135 0.58 8.74 10.31
CA PRO A 135 0.46 7.34 10.70
C PRO A 135 0.98 7.08 12.12
N GLY A 136 0.31 6.16 12.83
CA GLY A 136 0.65 5.84 14.21
C GLY A 136 2.06 5.25 14.38
N PHE A 137 2.74 5.63 15.47
CA PHE A 137 4.02 5.09 15.92
C PHE A 137 3.75 3.94 16.90
N GLY A 138 3.78 2.73 16.41
CA GLY A 138 3.53 1.53 17.19
C GLY A 138 4.06 0.30 16.46
N LEU A 139 3.35 -0.81 16.58
CA LEU A 139 3.76 -2.06 15.92
C LEU A 139 3.71 -2.00 14.39
N PHE A 140 2.92 -1.09 13.82
CA PHE A 140 2.81 -0.93 12.36
C PHE A 140 3.99 -0.15 11.79
N ASN A 141 4.41 -0.51 10.59
CA ASN A 141 5.59 0.09 9.96
C ASN A 141 5.39 1.53 9.42
N GLY A 142 4.13 1.99 9.26
CA GLY A 142 3.83 3.26 8.57
C GLY A 142 4.51 4.47 9.21
N GLY A 143 4.34 4.69 10.52
CA GLY A 143 4.93 5.83 11.23
C GLY A 143 6.46 5.81 11.21
N PHE A 144 7.06 4.67 11.59
CA PHE A 144 8.51 4.53 11.66
C PHE A 144 9.18 4.56 10.28
N GLY A 145 8.60 3.89 9.26
CA GLY A 145 9.17 3.94 7.92
C GLY A 145 9.20 5.35 7.36
N CYS A 146 8.10 6.10 7.54
CA CYS A 146 8.06 7.51 7.17
C CYS A 146 9.09 8.33 7.94
N TYR A 147 9.27 8.08 9.23
CA TYR A 147 10.25 8.76 10.07
C TYR A 147 11.70 8.48 9.64
N HIS A 148 12.04 7.22 9.41
CA HIS A 148 13.39 6.84 8.96
C HIS A 148 13.71 7.48 7.60
N GLY A 149 12.76 7.45 6.65
CA GLY A 149 12.94 8.08 5.34
C GLY A 149 13.01 9.60 5.38
N ALA A 150 12.18 10.25 6.21
CA ALA A 150 12.23 11.71 6.36
C ALA A 150 13.56 12.17 6.95
N ARG A 151 14.12 11.43 7.92
CA ARG A 151 15.47 11.68 8.46
C ARG A 151 16.55 11.49 7.40
N GLU A 152 16.45 10.44 6.59
CA GLU A 152 17.38 10.17 5.48
C GLU A 152 17.34 11.27 4.41
N ALA A 153 16.16 11.84 4.14
CA ALA A 153 15.98 12.96 3.22
C ALA A 153 16.34 14.34 3.83
N GLY A 154 16.73 14.39 5.10
CA GLY A 154 17.11 15.62 5.80
C GLY A 154 15.93 16.54 6.14
N LEU A 155 14.72 16.00 6.31
CA LEU A 155 13.52 16.79 6.61
C LEU A 155 13.43 17.15 8.09
N PHE A 156 12.77 18.26 8.42
CA PHE A 156 12.35 18.59 9.78
C PHE A 156 11.09 17.83 10.13
N ILE A 157 11.18 16.88 11.06
CA ILE A 157 10.12 15.89 11.31
C ILE A 157 9.21 16.34 12.45
N VAL A 158 7.90 16.38 12.17
CA VAL A 158 6.83 16.54 13.18
C VAL A 158 6.08 15.20 13.31
N PRO A 159 6.46 14.34 14.26
CA PRO A 159 5.94 12.97 14.39
C PRO A 159 4.65 12.97 15.21
N THR A 160 3.56 13.44 14.64
CA THR A 160 2.28 13.63 15.34
C THR A 160 1.58 12.30 15.68
N GLY A 161 1.78 11.28 14.84
CA GLY A 161 1.05 10.03 14.97
C GLY A 161 -0.45 10.19 14.63
N ALA A 162 -1.24 9.15 14.87
CA ALA A 162 -2.66 9.12 14.56
C ALA A 162 -3.51 9.90 15.58
N GLY A 163 -4.70 10.33 15.13
CA GLY A 163 -5.73 10.93 15.97
C GLY A 163 -5.65 12.45 16.12
N ASN A 164 -6.71 13.02 16.72
CA ASN A 164 -6.89 14.44 16.99
C ASN A 164 -6.62 15.37 15.80
N THR A 165 -7.50 15.33 14.82
CA THR A 165 -7.35 16.07 13.54
C THR A 165 -7.21 17.58 13.74
N VAL A 166 -7.91 18.17 14.72
CA VAL A 166 -7.79 19.60 15.03
C VAL A 166 -6.37 19.96 15.47
N ARG A 167 -5.76 19.12 16.34
CA ARG A 167 -4.36 19.31 16.74
C ARG A 167 -3.42 19.12 15.55
N GLN A 168 -3.70 18.18 14.66
CA GLN A 168 -2.89 17.95 13.45
C GLN A 168 -2.87 19.18 12.55
N ILE A 169 -4.03 19.81 12.33
CA ILE A 169 -4.16 21.04 11.53
C ILE A 169 -3.41 22.20 12.23
N LYS A 170 -3.60 22.35 13.55
CA LYS A 170 -2.87 23.38 14.31
C LYS A 170 -1.35 23.23 14.17
N LEU A 171 -0.82 22.01 14.34
CA LEU A 171 0.61 21.76 14.20
C LEU A 171 1.11 21.98 12.77
N ALA A 172 0.28 21.67 11.76
CA ALA A 172 0.61 21.93 10.37
C ALA A 172 0.79 23.43 10.10
N HIS A 173 -0.02 24.30 10.75
CA HIS A 173 0.15 25.76 10.72
C HIS A 173 1.38 26.21 11.50
N ASP A 174 1.48 25.80 12.77
CA ASP A 174 2.53 26.27 13.69
C ASP A 174 3.94 25.97 13.13
N PHE A 175 4.11 24.84 12.45
CA PHE A 175 5.38 24.38 11.89
C PHE A 175 5.47 24.53 10.37
N GLN A 176 4.54 25.22 9.73
CA GLN A 176 4.54 25.46 8.28
C GLN A 176 4.78 24.17 7.50
N THR A 177 3.98 23.15 7.81
CA THR A 177 4.12 21.81 7.22
C THR A 177 4.05 21.86 5.70
N ARG A 178 5.12 21.49 5.04
CA ARG A 178 5.22 21.41 3.58
C ARG A 178 4.90 20.03 3.03
N VAL A 179 5.27 18.99 3.77
CA VAL A 179 5.07 17.58 3.41
C VAL A 179 4.18 16.91 4.46
N MET A 180 3.12 16.23 4.03
CA MET A 180 2.29 15.42 4.90
C MET A 180 2.25 14.00 4.43
N VAL A 181 2.45 13.05 5.34
CA VAL A 181 2.23 11.63 5.09
C VAL A 181 1.01 11.17 5.85
N ALA A 182 0.07 10.52 5.16
CA ALA A 182 -1.18 10.07 5.75
C ALA A 182 -1.72 8.81 5.05
N VAL A 183 -2.72 8.16 5.65
CA VAL A 183 -3.58 7.23 4.92
C VAL A 183 -4.59 8.01 4.08
N VAL A 184 -5.07 7.42 2.98
CA VAL A 184 -5.95 8.11 2.02
C VAL A 184 -7.22 8.63 2.71
N SER A 185 -7.90 7.81 3.50
CA SER A 185 -9.14 8.19 4.22
C SER A 185 -8.93 9.32 5.23
N TYR A 186 -7.75 9.41 5.84
CA TYR A 186 -7.46 10.47 6.80
C TYR A 186 -7.27 11.85 6.13
N SER A 187 -6.76 11.89 4.90
CA SER A 187 -6.69 13.15 4.14
C SER A 187 -8.07 13.73 3.86
N ILE A 188 -9.07 12.88 3.63
CA ILE A 188 -10.47 13.30 3.49
C ILE A 188 -10.98 13.93 4.80
N ARG A 189 -10.67 13.31 5.95
CA ARG A 189 -11.06 13.87 7.25
C ARG A 189 -10.42 15.23 7.52
N ILE A 190 -9.16 15.41 7.13
CA ILE A 190 -8.50 16.73 7.20
C ILE A 190 -9.25 17.76 6.34
N MET A 191 -9.62 17.41 5.10
CA MET A 191 -10.37 18.30 4.20
C MET A 191 -11.72 18.70 4.80
N GLU A 192 -12.45 17.75 5.40
CA GLU A 192 -13.73 18.03 6.08
C GLU A 192 -13.56 19.07 7.20
N ILE A 193 -12.60 18.86 8.11
CA ILE A 193 -12.35 19.79 9.22
C ILE A 193 -11.88 21.17 8.73
N LEU A 194 -11.03 21.21 7.70
CA LEU A 194 -10.63 22.50 7.10
C LEU A 194 -11.83 23.26 6.54
N ALA A 195 -12.77 22.58 5.87
CA ALA A 195 -13.98 23.17 5.35
C ALA A 195 -14.93 23.64 6.48
N GLU A 196 -15.17 22.77 7.49
CA GLU A 196 -16.00 23.08 8.67
C GLU A 196 -15.48 24.30 9.44
N THR A 197 -14.16 24.46 9.52
CA THR A 197 -13.52 25.55 10.29
C THR A 197 -13.09 26.74 9.44
N SER A 198 -13.37 26.72 8.13
CA SER A 198 -12.93 27.74 7.17
C SER A 198 -11.41 28.01 7.22
N GLN A 199 -10.63 26.95 7.47
CA GLN A 199 -9.17 27.00 7.52
C GLN A 199 -8.56 26.44 6.22
N SER A 200 -7.29 26.76 6.00
CA SER A 200 -6.49 26.20 4.89
C SER A 200 -5.07 25.88 5.38
N LEU A 201 -4.32 25.11 4.63
CA LEU A 201 -2.92 24.79 4.90
C LEU A 201 -2.04 25.35 3.77
N PRO A 202 -1.74 26.67 3.77
CA PRO A 202 -1.10 27.33 2.61
C PRO A 202 0.33 26.86 2.35
N ASP A 203 1.03 26.36 3.38
CA ASP A 203 2.40 25.86 3.25
C ASP A 203 2.45 24.39 2.77
N LEU A 204 1.36 23.64 2.90
CA LEU A 204 1.28 22.26 2.46
C LEU A 204 1.34 22.19 0.93
N LYS A 205 2.30 21.44 0.39
CA LYS A 205 2.53 21.30 -1.05
C LYS A 205 2.59 19.86 -1.51
N ILE A 206 2.97 18.96 -0.62
CA ILE A 206 3.24 17.56 -0.93
C ILE A 206 2.45 16.67 0.02
N GLY A 207 1.61 15.80 -0.54
CA GLY A 207 0.93 14.74 0.19
C GLY A 207 1.42 13.38 -0.28
N ILE A 208 1.87 12.52 0.63
CA ILE A 208 2.24 11.13 0.34
C ILE A 208 1.23 10.23 1.03
N PHE A 209 0.45 9.50 0.23
CA PHE A 209 -0.68 8.72 0.71
C PHE A 209 -0.55 7.25 0.32
N GLY A 210 -1.01 6.36 1.18
CA GLY A 210 -0.97 4.92 0.93
C GLY A 210 -1.74 4.12 1.97
N ALA A 211 -1.43 2.83 2.07
CA ALA A 211 -2.07 1.84 2.92
C ALA A 211 -3.54 1.52 2.58
N GLU A 212 -4.12 2.23 1.64
CA GLU A 212 -5.47 2.04 1.12
C GLU A 212 -5.44 2.17 -0.40
N SER A 213 -6.50 1.72 -1.08
CA SER A 213 -6.66 1.97 -2.52
C SER A 213 -6.70 3.47 -2.79
N PHE A 214 -5.93 3.92 -3.77
CA PHE A 214 -5.83 5.34 -4.12
C PHE A 214 -6.19 5.55 -5.59
N SER A 215 -7.48 5.48 -5.87
CA SER A 215 -8.02 5.62 -7.23
C SER A 215 -7.68 6.99 -7.85
N PRO A 216 -7.59 7.08 -9.18
CA PRO A 216 -7.35 8.36 -9.86
C PRO A 216 -8.35 9.45 -9.49
N GLY A 217 -9.64 9.08 -9.30
CA GLY A 217 -10.69 10.00 -8.85
C GLY A 217 -10.45 10.53 -7.45
N MET A 218 -10.08 9.66 -6.50
CA MET A 218 -9.74 10.03 -5.14
C MET A 218 -8.48 10.91 -5.10
N LYS A 219 -7.46 10.55 -5.89
CA LYS A 219 -6.23 11.34 -6.02
C LYS A 219 -6.51 12.76 -6.50
N LYS A 220 -7.32 12.89 -7.57
CA LYS A 220 -7.74 14.20 -8.07
C LYS A 220 -8.48 15.00 -7.00
N ARG A 221 -9.41 14.39 -6.28
CA ARG A 221 -10.19 15.04 -5.21
C ARG A 221 -9.30 15.58 -4.10
N ILE A 222 -8.31 14.80 -3.64
CA ILE A 222 -7.39 15.23 -2.59
C ILE A 222 -6.48 16.37 -3.10
N ARG A 223 -5.97 16.26 -4.33
CA ARG A 223 -5.17 17.32 -4.95
C ARG A 223 -5.92 18.64 -5.02
N ASP A 224 -7.15 18.60 -5.53
CA ASP A 224 -7.98 19.80 -5.69
C ASP A 224 -8.40 20.38 -4.33
N GLY A 225 -8.80 19.53 -3.39
CA GLY A 225 -9.32 19.95 -2.09
C GLY A 225 -8.26 20.51 -1.13
N LEU A 226 -7.03 19.98 -1.19
CA LEU A 226 -5.92 20.48 -0.36
C LEU A 226 -4.99 21.45 -1.12
N GLY A 227 -5.11 21.58 -2.42
CA GLY A 227 -4.22 22.41 -3.25
C GLY A 227 -2.77 21.91 -3.29
N ILE A 228 -2.57 20.60 -3.28
CA ILE A 228 -1.27 19.94 -3.16
C ILE A 228 -0.98 19.01 -4.34
N ASP A 229 0.27 18.60 -4.48
CA ASP A 229 0.59 17.42 -5.27
C ASP A 229 0.48 16.16 -4.40
N ALA A 230 -0.22 15.13 -4.87
CA ALA A 230 -0.57 13.93 -4.11
C ALA A 230 0.05 12.69 -4.75
N PHE A 231 0.83 11.96 -3.98
CA PHE A 231 1.61 10.80 -4.41
C PHE A 231 1.07 9.51 -3.80
N ASP A 232 1.01 8.47 -4.63
CA ASP A 232 0.63 7.11 -4.23
C ASP A 232 1.87 6.31 -3.88
N ILE A 233 1.98 5.88 -2.62
CA ILE A 233 3.11 5.11 -2.11
C ILE A 233 2.73 3.66 -1.86
N TYR A 234 3.54 2.75 -2.37
CA TYR A 234 3.36 1.32 -2.25
C TYR A 234 4.38 0.67 -1.32
N GLY A 235 3.94 -0.35 -0.60
CA GLY A 235 4.77 -1.17 0.28
C GLY A 235 3.93 -1.85 1.35
N MET A 236 4.50 -2.87 1.97
CA MET A 236 3.83 -3.65 3.00
C MET A 236 4.82 -4.21 4.01
N THR A 237 4.31 -4.62 5.17
CA THR A 237 5.14 -5.17 6.27
C THR A 237 6.00 -6.32 5.78
N GLU A 238 5.42 -7.24 5.02
CA GLU A 238 6.03 -8.49 4.58
C GLU A 238 7.22 -8.29 3.64
N THR A 239 7.25 -7.18 2.90
CA THR A 239 8.38 -6.85 2.00
C THR A 239 9.39 -5.89 2.62
N GLY A 240 9.21 -5.56 3.90
CA GLY A 240 10.14 -4.70 4.65
C GLY A 240 9.67 -3.28 4.85
N GLY A 241 8.37 -3.03 4.68
CA GLY A 241 7.74 -1.76 5.06
C GLY A 241 7.24 -0.93 3.88
N ILE A 242 6.66 0.21 4.22
CA ILE A 242 6.20 1.23 3.27
C ILE A 242 7.38 1.79 2.47
N GLY A 243 7.14 2.19 1.22
CA GLY A 243 8.13 2.85 0.37
C GLY A 243 8.95 1.90 -0.51
N SER A 244 8.46 0.68 -0.76
CA SER A 244 9.04 -0.20 -1.79
C SER A 244 8.93 0.42 -3.20
N GLY A 245 8.00 1.36 -3.38
CA GLY A 245 7.79 2.16 -4.57
C GLY A 245 6.86 3.34 -4.32
N MET A 246 6.85 4.29 -5.24
CA MET A 246 5.95 5.44 -5.22
C MET A 246 5.83 6.03 -6.62
N ASP A 247 4.73 6.70 -6.93
CA ASP A 247 4.63 7.47 -8.16
C ASP A 247 5.49 8.75 -8.09
N CYS A 248 5.82 9.29 -9.25
CA CYS A 248 6.59 10.53 -9.39
C CYS A 248 5.69 11.69 -9.86
N PRO A 249 6.18 12.92 -9.96
CA PRO A 249 5.40 14.07 -10.44
C PRO A 249 4.79 13.93 -11.84
N ALA A 250 5.17 12.91 -12.62
CA ALA A 250 4.50 12.60 -13.88
C ALA A 250 3.17 11.86 -13.68
N HIS A 251 2.97 11.22 -12.52
CA HIS A 251 1.80 10.41 -12.17
C HIS A 251 1.44 9.31 -13.18
N GLU A 252 2.46 8.72 -13.78
CA GLU A 252 2.35 7.66 -14.80
C GLU A 252 2.73 6.29 -14.23
N GLY A 253 2.24 5.94 -13.05
CA GLY A 253 2.49 4.68 -12.37
C GLY A 253 3.54 4.75 -11.25
N ILE A 254 3.59 3.68 -10.47
CA ILE A 254 4.40 3.53 -9.25
C ILE A 254 5.77 2.99 -9.63
N HIS A 255 6.83 3.78 -9.50
CA HIS A 255 8.20 3.29 -9.62
C HIS A 255 8.54 2.33 -8.50
N MET A 256 8.98 1.12 -8.83
CA MET A 256 9.46 0.13 -7.86
C MET A 256 10.98 0.15 -7.80
N TRP A 257 11.56 0.17 -6.60
CA TRP A 257 13.02 0.22 -6.44
C TRP A 257 13.68 -1.11 -6.84
N GLU A 258 13.91 -1.31 -8.15
CA GLU A 258 14.40 -2.58 -8.71
C GLU A 258 15.84 -2.93 -8.30
N ASP A 259 16.59 -1.99 -7.78
CA ASP A 259 17.85 -2.27 -7.11
C ASP A 259 17.66 -2.98 -5.75
N GLN A 260 16.48 -2.85 -5.12
CA GLN A 260 16.15 -3.45 -3.83
C GLN A 260 15.20 -4.64 -3.94
N TYR A 261 14.40 -4.69 -5.01
CA TYR A 261 13.35 -5.69 -5.19
C TYR A 261 13.33 -6.24 -6.62
N ILE A 262 12.94 -7.50 -6.75
CA ILE A 262 12.42 -8.04 -8.01
C ILE A 262 10.90 -8.04 -7.88
N VAL A 263 10.23 -7.54 -8.92
CA VAL A 263 8.77 -7.56 -9.02
C VAL A 263 8.38 -8.44 -10.20
N GLU A 264 7.58 -9.46 -9.90
CA GLU A 264 6.89 -10.31 -10.86
C GLU A 264 5.40 -10.00 -10.80
N VAL A 265 4.70 -10.18 -11.91
CA VAL A 265 3.24 -10.29 -11.92
C VAL A 265 2.91 -11.67 -12.44
N VAL A 266 2.18 -12.44 -11.65
CA VAL A 266 1.90 -13.85 -11.94
C VAL A 266 0.39 -14.09 -12.01
N ASP A 267 -0.01 -15.07 -12.79
CA ASP A 267 -1.37 -15.60 -12.72
C ASP A 267 -1.61 -16.20 -11.33
N HIS A 268 -2.74 -15.87 -10.73
CA HIS A 268 -3.01 -16.25 -9.34
C HIS A 268 -3.12 -17.76 -9.13
N ASP A 269 -3.69 -18.48 -10.10
CA ASP A 269 -3.99 -19.91 -9.98
C ASP A 269 -2.80 -20.77 -10.36
N THR A 270 -2.12 -20.43 -11.46
CA THR A 270 -1.01 -21.21 -11.98
C THR A 270 0.35 -20.80 -11.40
N GLY A 271 0.51 -19.55 -10.97
CA GLY A 271 1.78 -18.98 -10.55
C GLY A 271 2.74 -18.66 -11.69
N GLU A 272 2.30 -18.82 -12.95
CA GLU A 272 3.11 -18.48 -14.12
C GLU A 272 3.17 -16.97 -14.33
N PRO A 273 4.31 -16.41 -14.76
CA PRO A 273 4.42 -15.00 -15.09
C PRO A 273 3.45 -14.60 -16.21
N VAL A 274 2.78 -13.46 -16.05
CA VAL A 274 1.98 -12.85 -17.12
C VAL A 274 2.80 -11.79 -17.88
N PRO A 275 2.50 -11.53 -19.15
CA PRO A 275 3.14 -10.46 -19.92
C PRO A 275 2.97 -9.08 -19.28
N ASP A 276 3.95 -8.19 -19.45
CA ASP A 276 3.81 -6.79 -19.05
C ASP A 276 2.56 -6.18 -19.71
N GLY A 277 1.77 -5.45 -18.94
CA GLY A 277 0.48 -4.89 -19.34
C GLY A 277 -0.73 -5.74 -18.96
N GLU A 278 -0.55 -7.02 -18.66
CA GLU A 278 -1.63 -7.89 -18.18
C GLU A 278 -1.73 -7.88 -16.66
N PHE A 279 -2.96 -8.02 -16.15
CA PHE A 279 -3.22 -8.07 -14.71
C PHE A 279 -2.96 -9.45 -14.14
N GLY A 280 -2.30 -9.49 -12.99
CA GLY A 280 -2.09 -10.69 -12.19
C GLY A 280 -1.87 -10.34 -10.74
N GLU A 281 -1.32 -11.28 -9.96
CA GLU A 281 -0.90 -11.08 -8.59
C GLU A 281 0.53 -10.54 -8.56
N ILE A 282 0.72 -9.42 -7.88
CA ILE A 282 2.05 -8.87 -7.65
C ILE A 282 2.81 -9.78 -6.69
N THR A 283 4.01 -10.19 -7.10
CA THR A 283 4.93 -11.00 -6.31
C THR A 283 6.25 -10.26 -6.16
N ILE A 284 6.78 -10.21 -4.93
CA ILE A 284 7.98 -9.42 -4.61
C ILE A 284 9.06 -10.30 -4.01
N THR A 285 10.29 -10.15 -4.50
CA THR A 285 11.50 -10.72 -3.90
C THR A 285 12.37 -9.59 -3.36
N SER A 286 12.65 -9.60 -2.05
CA SER A 286 13.60 -8.69 -1.40
C SER A 286 15.03 -9.11 -1.70
N LEU A 287 15.88 -8.18 -2.16
CA LEU A 287 17.24 -8.49 -2.61
C LEU A 287 18.35 -8.14 -1.59
N THR A 288 18.04 -7.29 -0.61
CA THR A 288 19.06 -6.69 0.26
C THR A 288 18.78 -6.80 1.74
N ARG A 289 17.67 -7.45 2.12
CA ARG A 289 17.32 -7.64 3.53
C ARG A 289 18.10 -8.76 4.16
N GLU A 290 18.61 -8.52 5.39
CA GLU A 290 19.40 -9.50 6.15
C GLU A 290 18.56 -10.32 7.12
N ALA A 291 17.66 -9.65 7.88
CA ALA A 291 16.93 -10.29 8.96
C ALA A 291 15.92 -11.32 8.46
N LEU A 292 15.07 -10.93 7.54
CA LEU A 292 14.04 -11.78 6.96
C LEU A 292 13.74 -11.34 5.53
N PRO A 293 14.47 -11.87 4.54
CA PRO A 293 14.16 -11.64 3.12
C PRO A 293 12.86 -12.35 2.71
N ALA A 294 11.96 -11.61 2.09
CA ALA A 294 10.81 -12.20 1.40
C ALA A 294 11.25 -12.66 0.01
N ILE A 295 11.15 -13.96 -0.27
CA ILE A 295 11.50 -14.55 -1.57
C ILE A 295 10.23 -14.99 -2.28
N ARG A 296 9.97 -14.43 -3.46
CA ARG A 296 8.76 -14.64 -4.25
C ARG A 296 7.48 -14.55 -3.40
N PHE A 297 7.41 -13.47 -2.62
CA PHE A 297 6.27 -13.26 -1.72
C PHE A 297 5.04 -12.84 -2.51
N ARG A 298 4.00 -13.66 -2.44
CA ARG A 298 2.67 -13.40 -3.00
C ARG A 298 1.95 -12.37 -2.15
N THR A 299 1.81 -11.16 -2.69
CA THR A 299 1.30 -10.01 -1.93
C THR A 299 -0.21 -10.07 -1.69
N GLY A 300 -0.93 -10.78 -2.54
CA GLY A 300 -2.38 -10.74 -2.64
C GLY A 300 -2.89 -9.47 -3.36
N ASP A 301 -2.02 -8.56 -3.76
CA ASP A 301 -2.41 -7.35 -4.48
C ASP A 301 -2.51 -7.64 -5.98
N ARG A 302 -3.61 -7.21 -6.59
CA ARG A 302 -3.84 -7.31 -8.03
C ARG A 302 -3.32 -6.06 -8.73
N GLY A 303 -2.41 -6.25 -9.68
CA GLY A 303 -1.82 -5.17 -10.45
C GLY A 303 -1.21 -5.66 -11.76
N ARG A 304 -0.51 -4.77 -12.45
CA ARG A 304 0.25 -5.08 -13.66
C ARG A 304 1.51 -4.23 -13.74
N ILE A 305 2.51 -4.71 -14.43
CA ILE A 305 3.64 -3.88 -14.85
C ILE A 305 3.14 -3.00 -16.00
N LEU A 306 3.08 -1.69 -15.76
CA LEU A 306 2.63 -0.73 -16.77
C LEU A 306 3.69 -0.54 -17.86
N THR A 307 4.96 -0.43 -17.44
CA THR A 307 6.09 -0.25 -18.37
C THR A 307 7.43 -0.41 -17.67
N ARG A 308 8.46 -0.75 -18.45
CA ARG A 308 9.89 -0.76 -18.04
C ARG A 308 10.69 0.36 -18.71
N GLU A 309 10.02 1.22 -19.47
CA GLU A 309 10.64 2.33 -20.17
C GLU A 309 11.05 3.45 -19.21
N LYS A 310 12.09 4.20 -19.61
CA LYS A 310 12.54 5.36 -18.87
C LYS A 310 11.42 6.39 -18.75
N CYS A 311 11.15 6.82 -17.53
CA CYS A 311 10.17 7.86 -17.24
C CYS A 311 10.69 9.25 -17.60
N VAL A 312 9.78 10.19 -17.88
CA VAL A 312 10.10 11.61 -18.06
C VAL A 312 10.77 12.22 -16.83
N CYS A 313 10.58 11.63 -15.63
CA CYS A 313 11.29 12.01 -14.40
C CYS A 313 12.78 11.60 -14.41
N GLY A 314 13.24 10.90 -15.43
CA GLY A 314 14.62 10.42 -15.60
C GLY A 314 14.89 9.04 -15.01
N ARG A 315 14.03 8.53 -14.13
CA ARG A 315 14.16 7.19 -13.54
C ARG A 315 13.89 6.09 -14.54
N THR A 316 14.57 4.97 -14.36
CA THR A 316 14.56 3.82 -15.26
C THR A 316 13.93 2.57 -14.64
N HIS A 317 13.59 2.63 -13.37
CA HIS A 317 12.89 1.55 -12.68
C HIS A 317 11.51 1.31 -13.29
N LEU A 318 11.07 0.03 -13.33
CA LEU A 318 9.74 -0.32 -13.80
C LEU A 318 8.66 0.46 -13.04
N ARG A 319 7.54 0.66 -13.72
CA ARG A 319 6.35 1.26 -13.11
C ARG A 319 5.21 0.24 -13.07
N LEU A 320 4.63 0.07 -11.88
CA LEU A 320 3.35 -0.62 -11.72
C LEU A 320 2.21 0.34 -12.02
N ASP A 321 1.10 -0.20 -12.50
CA ASP A 321 -0.17 0.53 -12.52
C ASP A 321 -0.68 0.74 -11.08
N THR A 322 -1.66 1.61 -10.89
CA THR A 322 -2.38 1.74 -9.62
C THR A 322 -2.90 0.37 -9.19
N ILE A 323 -2.70 0.03 -7.91
CA ILE A 323 -3.15 -1.26 -7.37
C ILE A 323 -4.67 -1.37 -7.52
N SER A 324 -5.11 -2.37 -8.27
CA SER A 324 -6.50 -2.52 -8.65
C SER A 324 -7.37 -3.22 -7.60
N GLY A 325 -6.79 -3.62 -6.48
CA GLY A 325 -7.47 -4.26 -5.36
C GLY A 325 -6.66 -5.41 -4.79
N ARG A 326 -7.24 -6.09 -3.81
CA ARG A 326 -6.65 -7.28 -3.21
C ARG A 326 -7.43 -8.51 -3.64
N LEU A 327 -6.72 -9.58 -3.99
CA LEU A 327 -7.34 -10.84 -4.42
C LEU A 327 -8.13 -11.51 -3.28
N ASP A 328 -7.67 -11.32 -2.04
CA ASP A 328 -8.38 -11.78 -0.82
C ASP A 328 -9.60 -10.92 -0.44
N ASP A 329 -9.75 -9.72 -1.01
CA ASP A 329 -10.91 -8.84 -0.83
C ASP A 329 -11.92 -8.94 -2.00
N MET A 330 -11.69 -9.83 -2.97
CA MET A 330 -12.62 -10.02 -4.09
C MET A 330 -13.96 -10.51 -3.59
N LEU A 331 -15.02 -9.86 -4.02
CA LEU A 331 -16.40 -10.17 -3.66
C LEU A 331 -17.11 -10.84 -4.85
N ILE A 332 -17.99 -11.78 -4.53
CA ILE A 332 -18.82 -12.46 -5.53
C ILE A 332 -20.28 -12.21 -5.15
N ILE A 333 -21.00 -11.46 -5.99
CA ILE A 333 -22.42 -11.16 -5.83
C ILE A 333 -23.14 -11.48 -7.14
N SER A 334 -24.20 -12.26 -7.06
CA SER A 334 -24.99 -12.65 -8.25
C SER A 334 -24.16 -13.26 -9.39
N GLY A 335 -23.06 -13.98 -9.05
CA GLY A 335 -22.14 -14.57 -10.04
C GLY A 335 -21.17 -13.60 -10.68
N VAL A 336 -21.12 -12.35 -10.23
CA VAL A 336 -20.18 -11.33 -10.71
C VAL A 336 -19.06 -11.15 -9.70
N ASN A 337 -17.81 -11.26 -10.18
CA ASN A 337 -16.61 -10.98 -9.39
C ASN A 337 -16.28 -9.49 -9.48
N PHE A 338 -16.10 -8.82 -8.35
CA PHE A 338 -15.68 -7.43 -8.30
C PHE A 338 -14.84 -7.13 -7.07
N PHE A 339 -14.12 -6.01 -7.10
CA PHE A 339 -13.33 -5.52 -5.98
C PHE A 339 -13.97 -4.28 -5.36
N PRO A 340 -13.85 -4.07 -4.03
CA PRO A 340 -14.43 -2.91 -3.34
C PRO A 340 -14.02 -1.56 -3.92
N ASN A 341 -12.81 -1.43 -4.46
CA ASN A 341 -12.35 -0.20 -5.12
C ASN A 341 -13.10 0.12 -6.43
N GLN A 342 -13.70 -0.87 -7.09
CA GLN A 342 -14.55 -0.62 -8.28
C GLN A 342 -15.85 0.07 -7.86
N VAL A 343 -16.39 -0.27 -6.66
CA VAL A 343 -17.53 0.47 -6.09
C VAL A 343 -17.14 1.93 -5.86
N GLU A 344 -15.98 2.20 -5.25
CA GLU A 344 -15.49 3.57 -5.05
C GLU A 344 -15.36 4.34 -6.37
N GLN A 345 -14.74 3.73 -7.37
CA GLN A 345 -14.56 4.34 -8.68
C GLN A 345 -15.89 4.69 -9.35
N SER A 346 -16.89 3.82 -9.21
CA SER A 346 -18.24 4.05 -9.73
C SER A 346 -18.95 5.20 -8.99
N LEU A 347 -18.88 5.20 -7.66
CA LEU A 347 -19.46 6.26 -6.83
C LEU A 347 -18.89 7.64 -7.16
N LEU A 348 -17.57 7.73 -7.39
CA LEU A 348 -16.91 9.00 -7.72
C LEU A 348 -17.29 9.57 -9.10
N LYS A 349 -17.93 8.79 -9.97
CA LYS A 349 -18.47 9.27 -11.25
C LYS A 349 -19.82 9.98 -11.09
N VAL A 350 -20.53 9.75 -9.97
CA VAL A 350 -21.85 10.38 -9.73
C VAL A 350 -21.62 11.78 -9.16
N PRO A 351 -22.01 12.85 -9.86
CA PRO A 351 -21.84 14.22 -9.36
C PRO A 351 -22.56 14.43 -8.02
N GLY A 352 -21.89 15.06 -7.06
CA GLY A 352 -22.44 15.32 -5.72
C GLY A 352 -22.27 14.18 -4.73
N VAL A 353 -21.76 13.02 -5.13
CA VAL A 353 -21.39 11.95 -4.19
C VAL A 353 -20.14 12.33 -3.43
N LEU A 354 -20.16 12.10 -2.11
CA LEU A 354 -19.04 12.33 -1.19
C LEU A 354 -18.19 11.06 -1.01
N PRO A 355 -16.93 11.18 -0.52
CA PRO A 355 -16.01 10.04 -0.44
C PRO A 355 -16.27 9.07 0.70
N ASN A 356 -17.24 9.37 1.55
CA ASN A 356 -17.62 8.50 2.66
C ASN A 356 -18.73 7.55 2.22
N TYR A 357 -18.42 6.27 2.24
CA TYR A 357 -19.34 5.21 1.84
C TYR A 357 -19.06 3.92 2.63
N GLN A 358 -20.04 3.03 2.64
CA GLN A 358 -19.97 1.69 3.20
C GLN A 358 -20.53 0.69 2.18
N ILE A 359 -19.89 -0.45 2.09
CA ILE A 359 -20.31 -1.60 1.29
C ILE A 359 -20.90 -2.60 2.28
N ILE A 360 -22.19 -2.85 2.20
CA ILE A 360 -22.89 -3.80 3.05
C ILE A 360 -23.18 -5.07 2.23
N ILE A 361 -22.58 -6.17 2.66
CA ILE A 361 -22.84 -7.48 2.05
C ILE A 361 -23.85 -8.17 2.92
N ARG A 362 -25.06 -8.35 2.39
CA ARG A 362 -26.11 -9.10 3.05
C ARG A 362 -26.09 -10.56 2.58
N ASP A 363 -26.14 -11.47 3.51
CA ASP A 363 -26.29 -12.89 3.26
C ASP A 363 -27.67 -13.35 3.78
N ASP A 364 -28.58 -13.64 2.87
CA ASP A 364 -29.90 -14.18 3.16
C ASP A 364 -29.93 -15.66 2.74
N HIS A 365 -29.65 -16.55 3.68
CA HIS A 365 -29.63 -18.00 3.47
C HIS A 365 -28.77 -18.43 2.25
N GLY A 366 -27.60 -17.83 2.07
CA GLY A 366 -26.67 -18.11 0.97
C GLY A 366 -26.89 -17.27 -0.29
N ILE A 367 -27.92 -16.44 -0.32
CA ILE A 367 -28.13 -15.46 -1.39
C ILE A 367 -27.50 -14.13 -0.97
N LYS A 368 -26.39 -13.79 -1.61
CA LYS A 368 -25.68 -12.53 -1.30
C LYS A 368 -26.20 -11.40 -2.15
N SER A 369 -26.48 -10.27 -1.48
CA SER A 369 -26.82 -8.99 -2.11
C SER A 369 -25.86 -7.89 -1.63
N LEU A 370 -25.77 -6.82 -2.42
CA LEU A 370 -24.94 -5.67 -2.12
C LEU A 370 -25.81 -4.44 -1.89
N ARG A 371 -25.60 -3.77 -0.78
CA ARG A 371 -26.10 -2.42 -0.52
C ARG A 371 -24.93 -1.47 -0.32
N VAL A 372 -25.04 -0.27 -0.86
CA VAL A 372 -24.04 0.77 -0.71
C VAL A 372 -24.66 1.96 0.00
N ASN A 373 -24.19 2.25 1.21
CA ASN A 373 -24.51 3.46 1.93
C ASN A 373 -23.51 4.55 1.51
N VAL A 374 -23.97 5.70 1.07
CA VAL A 374 -23.08 6.77 0.58
C VAL A 374 -23.56 8.15 1.04
N GLU A 375 -22.62 8.98 1.47
CA GLU A 375 -22.92 10.39 1.72
C GLU A 375 -22.93 11.17 0.41
N ALA A 376 -23.90 12.07 0.29
CA ALA A 376 -24.03 12.89 -0.91
C ALA A 376 -24.63 14.26 -0.61
N GLU A 377 -24.38 15.21 -1.52
CA GLU A 377 -24.98 16.54 -1.55
C GLU A 377 -26.50 16.46 -1.86
N PRO A 378 -27.29 17.47 -1.45
CA PRO A 378 -28.70 17.52 -1.79
C PRO A 378 -28.94 17.44 -3.31
N GLY A 379 -29.89 16.57 -3.70
CA GLY A 379 -30.24 16.31 -5.11
C GLY A 379 -29.70 15.01 -5.68
N VAL A 380 -28.74 14.36 -5.03
CA VAL A 380 -28.35 12.99 -5.37
C VAL A 380 -29.38 12.01 -4.83
N THR A 381 -29.75 11.04 -5.64
CA THR A 381 -30.74 10.00 -5.28
C THR A 381 -30.11 8.62 -5.31
N GLY A 382 -30.69 7.67 -4.54
CA GLY A 382 -30.27 6.25 -4.60
C GLY A 382 -30.28 5.70 -6.01
N TYR A 383 -31.30 6.05 -6.80
CA TYR A 383 -31.39 5.62 -8.21
C TYR A 383 -30.18 6.06 -9.06
N MET A 384 -29.62 7.25 -8.85
CA MET A 384 -28.43 7.72 -9.57
C MET A 384 -27.21 6.86 -9.26
N VAL A 385 -27.05 6.51 -7.97
CA VAL A 385 -25.98 5.64 -7.48
C VAL A 385 -26.16 4.22 -8.01
N GLU A 386 -27.34 3.64 -7.86
CA GLU A 386 -27.67 2.29 -8.34
C GLU A 386 -27.45 2.15 -9.85
N LYS A 387 -27.88 3.14 -10.63
CA LYS A 387 -27.69 3.17 -12.07
C LYS A 387 -26.21 3.14 -12.45
N GLN A 388 -25.40 3.99 -11.83
CA GLN A 388 -23.96 4.04 -12.10
C GLN A 388 -23.24 2.74 -11.69
N LEU A 389 -23.58 2.20 -10.52
CA LEU A 389 -23.03 0.93 -10.06
C LEU A 389 -23.42 -0.23 -10.99
N LYS A 390 -24.67 -0.24 -11.47
CA LYS A 390 -25.13 -1.23 -12.45
C LYS A 390 -24.38 -1.17 -13.78
N GLU A 391 -24.16 0.05 -14.28
CA GLU A 391 -23.42 0.26 -15.52
C GLU A 391 -21.96 -0.24 -15.43
N ASP A 392 -21.32 0.01 -14.29
CA ASP A 392 -19.90 -0.32 -14.10
C ASP A 392 -19.65 -1.76 -13.61
N LEU A 393 -20.54 -2.30 -12.76
CA LEU A 393 -20.34 -3.61 -12.11
C LEU A 393 -21.15 -4.74 -12.77
N GLY A 394 -22.15 -4.42 -13.58
CA GLY A 394 -22.95 -5.41 -14.30
C GLY A 394 -24.07 -6.08 -13.48
N PHE A 395 -24.30 -5.65 -12.23
CA PHE A 395 -25.44 -6.07 -11.41
C PHE A 395 -26.04 -4.85 -10.70
N SER A 396 -27.20 -5.02 -10.04
CA SER A 396 -27.96 -3.90 -9.44
C SER A 396 -27.82 -3.94 -7.91
N PRO A 397 -26.87 -3.21 -7.31
CA PRO A 397 -26.84 -3.02 -5.84
C PRO A 397 -27.94 -2.06 -5.41
N GLU A 398 -28.31 -2.10 -4.12
CA GLU A 398 -29.14 -1.08 -3.48
C GLU A 398 -28.27 0.12 -3.10
N GLY A 399 -28.80 1.33 -3.26
CA GLY A 399 -28.10 2.58 -2.96
C GLY A 399 -28.85 3.44 -1.94
N ASP A 400 -28.32 3.54 -0.70
CA ASP A 400 -28.86 4.38 0.36
C ASP A 400 -28.07 5.67 0.48
N ILE A 401 -28.79 6.83 0.46
CA ILE A 401 -28.19 8.15 0.52
C ILE A 401 -28.25 8.69 1.97
N TYR A 402 -27.10 9.11 2.46
CA TYR A 402 -26.91 9.76 3.75
C TYR A 402 -26.48 11.20 3.55
N LYS A 403 -26.85 12.08 4.48
CA LYS A 403 -26.35 13.46 4.48
C LYS A 403 -24.88 13.53 4.83
N PRO A 404 -24.18 14.59 4.43
CA PRO A 404 -22.78 14.81 4.85
C PRO A 404 -22.64 14.72 6.38
N GLY A 405 -21.72 13.89 6.85
CA GLY A 405 -21.43 13.69 8.27
C GLY A 405 -22.26 12.61 8.99
N GLU A 406 -23.26 12.00 8.35
CA GLU A 406 -24.09 10.97 8.99
C GLU A 406 -23.43 9.57 9.07
N LEU A 407 -22.54 9.23 8.13
CA LEU A 407 -21.81 7.97 8.22
C LEU A 407 -20.65 8.07 9.24
N PRO A 408 -20.40 7.00 10.01
CA PRO A 408 -19.31 6.99 11.00
C PRO A 408 -17.94 7.30 10.39
N ARG A 409 -17.13 8.08 11.14
CA ARG A 409 -15.74 8.40 10.79
C ARG A 409 -14.77 7.51 11.56
N THR A 410 -13.66 7.15 10.92
CA THR A 410 -12.55 6.40 11.55
C THR A 410 -11.31 7.29 11.63
N GLU A 411 -10.59 7.21 12.76
CA GLU A 411 -9.31 7.92 12.96
C GLU A 411 -8.11 7.11 12.40
N GLY A 412 -8.25 6.53 11.24
CA GLY A 412 -7.22 5.68 10.63
C GLY A 412 -7.74 5.10 9.34
N LYS A 413 -7.23 3.92 8.97
CA LYS A 413 -7.70 3.20 7.78
C LYS A 413 -9.22 2.98 7.87
N ALA A 414 -9.96 3.43 6.85
CA ALA A 414 -11.41 3.29 6.81
C ALA A 414 -11.82 1.81 6.66
N LYS A 415 -12.71 1.36 7.54
CA LYS A 415 -13.42 0.09 7.31
C LYS A 415 -14.58 0.37 6.36
N ARG A 416 -14.52 -0.20 5.16
CA ARG A 416 -15.52 0.04 4.10
C ARG A 416 -16.51 -1.12 3.94
N ILE A 417 -16.14 -2.35 4.32
CA ILE A 417 -16.93 -3.55 4.07
C ILE A 417 -17.53 -4.03 5.40
N PHE A 418 -18.83 -4.28 5.38
CA PHE A 418 -19.62 -4.78 6.50
C PHE A 418 -20.44 -5.99 6.01
N TYR A 419 -20.68 -6.94 6.92
CA TYR A 419 -21.45 -8.14 6.64
C TYR A 419 -22.69 -8.15 7.53
N GLU A 420 -23.86 -8.37 6.93
CA GLU A 420 -25.15 -8.53 7.61
C GLU A 420 -25.70 -9.92 7.27
N THR A 421 -25.99 -10.73 8.30
CA THR A 421 -26.68 -12.02 8.13
C THR A 421 -28.14 -11.84 8.53
N VAL A 422 -29.07 -12.19 7.62
CA VAL A 422 -30.50 -12.13 7.92
C VAL A 422 -30.84 -13.27 8.90
N GLY A 423 -31.29 -12.91 10.11
CA GLY A 423 -31.66 -13.87 11.17
C GLY A 423 -30.86 -13.75 12.48
N GLU A 424 -29.79 -12.97 12.53
CA GLU A 424 -29.15 -12.57 13.79
C GLU A 424 -29.56 -11.14 14.15
N GLU A 425 -30.52 -11.00 15.05
CA GLU A 425 -30.82 -9.70 15.67
C GLU A 425 -29.55 -9.10 16.29
N ASN A 426 -29.27 -7.84 15.94
CA ASN A 426 -28.17 -7.04 16.46
C ASN A 426 -28.02 -7.19 18.00
N LYS A 427 -27.12 -8.05 18.45
CA LYS A 427 -26.64 -8.10 19.84
C LYS A 427 -25.41 -7.22 20.04
N ASN A 428 -25.42 -6.00 19.54
CA ASN A 428 -24.39 -5.00 19.82
C ASN A 428 -24.99 -3.62 20.11
N GLU A 429 -25.99 -3.56 21.01
CA GLU A 429 -26.24 -2.36 21.79
C GLU A 429 -26.00 -2.72 23.25
N GLY A 430 -24.94 -2.19 23.84
CA GLY A 430 -24.77 -2.17 25.29
C GLY A 430 -23.44 -2.74 25.80
N GLY A 431 -22.45 -1.87 25.92
CA GLY A 431 -21.22 -2.19 26.67
C GLY A 431 -20.31 -0.98 26.80
N LYS A 432 -20.52 -0.23 27.87
CA LYS A 432 -19.86 0.98 28.39
C LYS A 432 -18.35 1.04 28.20
#